data_16352b26f36d2b1d30e9df630d80a859
#
_entry.id   16352b26f36d2b1d30e9df630d80a859
#
_cell.length_a   1.000
_cell.length_b   1.000
_cell.length_c   1.000
_cell.angle_alpha   90.00
_cell.angle_beta   90.00
_cell.angle_gamma   90.00
#
_symmetry.space_group_name_H-M   'P 1'
#
loop_
_entity.id
_entity.type
_entity.pdbx_description
1 polymer ?
#
loop_
_entity_poly.entity_id
_entity_poly.type
_entity_poly.pdbx_seq_one_letter_code
_entity_poly.pdbx_strand_id
1 'polypeptide(L)'
;MAGRMPREIAPGVFWIGDCLAQRHRGRIYHGYNAAFLVAGEAASALVETGHPKDFPVIERHLGELLARGVAPLKYLFVTHQETPHCGGLGRILARFPDAVLCGDVSDYHLAFPHYEDRMRWMKEGDAIDLGGRSLLAVEPVIRDLRTTWWGFETRDRVLFPGDGFAYSHYHEDGHCGLVAEEAVTLDLPDVSAVFADLALFWTKFADMDVYCDRLDQLIDRLGVKTIAPTHGLPITDVTLTVPKVKEGLKAAALLPESGTNEKLVLAAAAPA
;
A
#
# COMPACT_ATOMS: atom_id res chain seq x y z
N MET A 1 15.35 -10.69 14.62
CA MET A 1 15.94 -10.60 13.25
C MET A 1 14.92 -9.84 12.42
N ALA A 2 15.27 -8.69 11.85
CA ALA A 2 14.40 -7.98 10.94
C ALA A 2 13.95 -8.92 9.81
N GLY A 3 12.67 -8.91 9.46
CA GLY A 3 12.11 -9.79 8.46
C GLY A 3 12.80 -9.59 7.11
N ARG A 4 13.26 -10.69 6.50
CA ARG A 4 13.92 -10.61 5.18
C ARG A 4 12.88 -10.44 4.08
N MET A 5 13.05 -9.42 3.24
CA MET A 5 12.25 -9.23 2.03
C MET A 5 12.78 -10.08 0.85
N PRO A 6 11.94 -10.59 -0.05
CA PRO A 6 10.47 -10.55 -0.02
C PRO A 6 9.91 -11.39 1.15
N ARG A 7 8.80 -10.92 1.75
CA ARG A 7 8.16 -11.58 2.89
C ARG A 7 6.76 -12.07 2.53
N GLU A 8 6.48 -13.35 2.77
CA GLU A 8 5.13 -13.90 2.66
C GLU A 8 4.31 -13.49 3.89
N ILE A 9 3.19 -12.79 3.67
CA ILE A 9 2.30 -12.26 4.72
C ILE A 9 0.98 -13.03 4.84
N ALA A 10 0.64 -13.77 3.79
CA ALA A 10 -0.42 -14.77 3.74
C ALA A 10 -0.04 -15.78 2.65
N PRO A 11 -0.60 -17.01 2.62
CA PRO A 11 -0.24 -18.01 1.63
C PRO A 11 -0.30 -17.48 0.19
N GLY A 12 0.84 -17.39 -0.49
CA GLY A 12 0.96 -16.87 -1.85
C GLY A 12 0.80 -15.34 -1.98
N VAL A 13 0.81 -14.59 -0.89
CA VAL A 13 0.82 -13.13 -0.89
C VAL A 13 2.15 -12.63 -0.32
N PHE A 14 2.95 -12.00 -1.17
CA PHE A 14 4.32 -11.59 -0.85
C PHE A 14 4.43 -10.06 -0.79
N TRP A 15 4.87 -9.56 0.34
CA TRP A 15 5.27 -8.18 0.53
C TRP A 15 6.65 -7.96 -0.06
N ILE A 16 6.78 -6.98 -0.95
CA ILE A 16 8.02 -6.59 -1.64
C ILE A 16 8.20 -5.08 -1.58
N GLY A 17 9.40 -4.61 -1.84
CA GLY A 17 9.74 -3.19 -1.79
C GLY A 17 10.86 -2.92 -0.81
N ASP A 18 11.03 -1.66 -0.47
CA ASP A 18 12.08 -1.17 0.43
C ASP A 18 11.56 -0.08 1.36
N CYS A 19 12.26 0.11 2.45
CA CYS A 19 11.99 1.14 3.45
C CYS A 19 12.60 2.48 3.00
N LEU A 20 11.96 3.57 3.36
CA LEU A 20 12.46 4.93 3.13
C LEU A 20 12.33 5.78 4.39
N ALA A 21 13.30 6.70 4.58
CA ALA A 21 13.25 7.69 5.65
C ALA A 21 12.35 8.86 5.26
N GLN A 22 11.50 9.28 6.17
CA GLN A 22 10.62 10.45 6.06
C GLN A 22 10.88 11.38 7.25
N ARG A 23 11.06 12.67 6.98
CA ARG A 23 11.17 13.67 8.04
C ARG A 23 9.83 14.37 8.23
N HIS A 24 9.40 14.42 9.49
CA HIS A 24 8.19 15.12 9.88
C HIS A 24 8.38 15.73 11.27
N ARG A 25 8.10 17.02 11.42
CA ARG A 25 8.17 17.76 12.70
C ARG A 25 9.49 17.54 13.47
N GLY A 26 10.63 17.56 12.74
CA GLY A 26 11.97 17.40 13.31
C GLY A 26 12.36 15.97 13.68
N ARG A 27 11.49 14.97 13.50
CA ARG A 27 11.79 13.54 13.71
C ARG A 27 11.97 12.81 12.38
N ILE A 28 12.71 11.72 12.42
CA ILE A 28 12.86 10.80 11.29
C ILE A 28 11.93 9.60 11.54
N TYR A 29 11.03 9.40 10.61
CA TYR A 29 10.17 8.22 10.53
C TYR A 29 10.60 7.38 9.35
N HIS A 30 10.24 6.12 9.34
CA HIS A 30 10.38 5.27 8.18
C HIS A 30 9.01 4.83 7.68
N GLY A 31 8.91 4.62 6.38
CA GLY A 31 7.73 4.10 5.70
C GLY A 31 8.15 3.15 4.60
N TYR A 32 7.19 2.49 4.01
CA TYR A 32 7.36 1.72 2.78
C TYR A 32 6.61 2.39 1.65
N ASN A 33 7.10 2.18 0.43
CA ASN A 33 6.28 2.24 -0.78
C ASN A 33 6.13 0.78 -1.22
N ALA A 34 5.33 0.05 -0.45
CA ALA A 34 5.18 -1.38 -0.62
C ALA A 34 4.52 -1.72 -1.94
N ALA A 35 4.94 -2.83 -2.52
CA ALA A 35 4.17 -3.55 -3.53
C ALA A 35 3.93 -4.98 -3.03
N PHE A 36 2.89 -5.62 -3.56
CA PHE A 36 2.51 -6.96 -3.12
C PHE A 36 2.29 -7.85 -4.34
N LEU A 37 2.97 -9.01 -4.37
CA LEU A 37 2.70 -10.02 -5.37
C LEU A 37 1.67 -11.01 -4.84
N VAL A 38 0.53 -11.11 -5.51
CA VAL A 38 -0.54 -12.07 -5.23
C VAL A 38 -0.43 -13.20 -6.25
N ALA A 39 -0.01 -14.38 -5.79
CA ALA A 39 0.23 -15.54 -6.62
C ALA A 39 -0.97 -16.48 -6.63
N GLY A 40 -1.63 -16.64 -7.76
CA GLY A 40 -2.61 -17.69 -8.02
C GLY A 40 -1.98 -18.93 -8.66
N GLU A 41 -2.82 -19.88 -9.06
CA GLU A 41 -2.36 -21.10 -9.74
C GLU A 41 -2.05 -20.88 -11.23
N ALA A 42 -2.78 -19.95 -11.88
CA ALA A 42 -2.66 -19.68 -13.32
C ALA A 42 -1.91 -18.38 -13.64
N ALA A 43 -1.99 -17.39 -12.76
CA ALA A 43 -1.40 -16.07 -12.96
C ALA A 43 -1.10 -15.41 -11.61
N SER A 44 -0.23 -14.39 -11.64
CA SER A 44 -0.02 -13.49 -10.51
C SER A 44 -0.46 -12.07 -10.85
N ALA A 45 -0.87 -11.33 -9.81
CA ALA A 45 -1.11 -9.90 -9.86
C ALA A 45 -0.09 -9.17 -8.97
N LEU A 46 0.45 -8.06 -9.46
CA LEU A 46 1.22 -7.12 -8.65
C LEU A 46 0.29 -5.98 -8.22
N VAL A 47 0.10 -5.84 -6.93
CA VAL A 47 -0.61 -4.71 -6.33
C VAL A 47 0.44 -3.66 -5.98
N GLU A 48 0.26 -2.45 -6.49
CA GLU A 48 1.20 -1.34 -6.48
C GLU A 48 2.52 -1.62 -7.24
N THR A 49 3.23 -0.55 -7.58
CA THR A 49 4.50 -0.65 -8.31
C THR A 49 5.65 0.11 -7.62
N GLY A 50 5.37 0.72 -6.47
CA GLY A 50 6.34 1.48 -5.69
C GLY A 50 6.77 2.79 -6.33
N HIS A 51 7.59 3.53 -5.62
CA HIS A 51 8.23 4.75 -6.10
C HIS A 51 9.35 4.39 -7.11
N PRO A 52 9.67 5.25 -8.09
CA PRO A 52 10.74 4.98 -9.07
C PRO A 52 12.09 4.57 -8.46
N LYS A 53 12.43 5.10 -7.30
CA LYS A 53 13.67 4.72 -6.57
C LYS A 53 13.68 3.27 -6.10
N ASP A 54 12.51 2.69 -5.82
CA ASP A 54 12.36 1.34 -5.27
C ASP A 54 12.35 0.26 -6.36
N PHE A 55 12.23 0.68 -7.63
CA PHE A 55 12.12 -0.24 -8.75
C PHE A 55 13.23 -1.29 -8.81
N PRO A 56 14.54 -0.99 -8.58
CA PRO A 56 15.58 -2.02 -8.61
C PRO A 56 15.37 -3.11 -7.55
N VAL A 57 14.83 -2.75 -6.38
CA VAL A 57 14.54 -3.68 -5.30
C VAL A 57 13.30 -4.50 -5.63
N ILE A 58 12.23 -3.86 -6.12
CA ILE A 58 10.99 -4.51 -6.54
C ILE A 58 11.27 -5.50 -7.68
N GLU A 59 12.05 -5.09 -8.71
CA GLU A 59 12.42 -5.96 -9.83
C GLU A 59 13.20 -7.20 -9.36
N ARG A 60 14.14 -7.02 -8.43
CA ARG A 60 14.90 -8.13 -7.85
C ARG A 60 13.98 -9.11 -7.10
N HIS A 61 13.10 -8.59 -6.23
CA HIS A 61 12.18 -9.42 -5.47
C HIS A 61 11.19 -10.18 -6.38
N LEU A 62 10.65 -9.52 -7.41
CA LEU A 62 9.81 -10.17 -8.43
C LEU A 62 10.58 -11.28 -9.14
N GLY A 63 11.82 -11.00 -9.56
CA GLY A 63 12.69 -11.99 -10.21
C GLY A 63 12.96 -13.21 -9.31
N GLU A 64 13.21 -12.99 -8.02
CA GLU A 64 13.41 -14.07 -7.05
C GLU A 64 12.15 -14.94 -6.88
N LEU A 65 10.97 -14.34 -6.79
CA LEU A 65 9.70 -15.05 -6.63
C LEU A 65 9.34 -15.83 -7.90
N LEU A 66 9.47 -15.22 -9.08
CA LEU A 66 9.23 -15.90 -10.35
C LEU A 66 10.20 -17.06 -10.58
N ALA A 67 11.47 -16.92 -10.19
CA ALA A 67 12.46 -18.00 -10.26
C ALA A 67 12.15 -19.17 -9.32
N ARG A 68 11.37 -18.95 -8.24
CA ARG A 68 10.87 -20.00 -7.33
C ARG A 68 9.63 -20.72 -7.87
N GLY A 69 9.17 -20.41 -9.08
CA GLY A 69 8.03 -21.05 -9.72
C GLY A 69 6.68 -20.43 -9.40
N VAL A 70 6.65 -19.19 -8.89
CA VAL A 70 5.40 -18.42 -8.78
C VAL A 70 4.84 -18.21 -10.19
N ALA A 71 3.52 -18.30 -10.33
CA ALA A 71 2.83 -18.16 -11.62
C ALA A 71 3.17 -16.83 -12.31
N PRO A 72 3.15 -16.76 -13.65
CA PRO A 72 3.55 -15.56 -14.40
C PRO A 72 2.79 -14.31 -14.00
N LEU A 73 3.47 -13.16 -13.94
CA LEU A 73 2.85 -11.87 -13.72
C LEU A 73 2.04 -11.47 -14.96
N LYS A 74 0.72 -11.41 -14.83
CA LYS A 74 -0.22 -11.04 -15.89
C LYS A 74 -1.08 -9.82 -15.57
N TYR A 75 -1.15 -9.41 -14.30
CA TYR A 75 -2.01 -8.31 -13.89
C TYR A 75 -1.27 -7.35 -12.98
N LEU A 76 -1.59 -6.07 -13.15
CA LEU A 76 -1.18 -5.00 -12.25
C LEU A 76 -2.45 -4.38 -11.69
N PHE A 77 -2.47 -4.11 -10.40
CA PHE A 77 -3.56 -3.41 -9.75
C PHE A 77 -2.94 -2.28 -8.92
N VAL A 78 -3.15 -1.04 -9.36
CA VAL A 78 -2.64 0.15 -8.65
C VAL A 78 -3.83 0.83 -8.00
N THR A 79 -3.74 1.06 -6.69
CA THR A 79 -4.86 1.62 -5.93
C THR A 79 -5.22 3.03 -6.37
N HIS A 80 -4.23 3.86 -6.69
CA HIS A 80 -4.44 5.22 -7.22
C HIS A 80 -3.18 5.81 -7.88
N GLN A 81 -3.36 6.95 -8.56
CA GLN A 81 -2.34 7.58 -9.40
C GLN A 81 -1.40 8.51 -8.64
N GLU A 82 -0.70 8.01 -7.64
CA GLU A 82 0.41 8.72 -7.02
C GLU A 82 1.74 8.02 -7.26
N THR A 83 2.83 8.80 -7.22
CA THR A 83 4.18 8.29 -7.49
C THR A 83 4.58 7.11 -6.59
N PRO A 84 4.25 7.08 -5.28
CA PRO A 84 4.54 5.92 -4.42
C PRO A 84 3.88 4.62 -4.88
N HIS A 85 2.75 4.71 -5.58
CA HIS A 85 1.91 3.59 -6.00
C HIS A 85 2.17 3.18 -7.46
N CYS A 86 2.24 4.15 -8.38
CA CYS A 86 2.36 3.91 -9.81
C CYS A 86 3.74 4.24 -10.41
N GLY A 87 4.71 4.67 -9.60
CA GLY A 87 5.99 5.18 -10.12
C GLY A 87 6.84 4.15 -10.87
N GLY A 88 6.68 2.87 -10.58
CA GLY A 88 7.33 1.77 -11.31
C GLY A 88 6.55 1.26 -12.52
N LEU A 89 5.30 1.73 -12.72
CA LEU A 89 4.34 1.15 -13.68
C LEU A 89 4.88 1.01 -15.10
N GLY A 90 5.46 2.07 -15.65
CA GLY A 90 6.00 2.03 -17.03
C GLY A 90 7.11 1.00 -17.20
N ARG A 91 7.96 0.82 -16.20
CA ARG A 91 9.04 -0.17 -16.21
C ARG A 91 8.51 -1.59 -16.08
N ILE A 92 7.50 -1.82 -15.23
CA ILE A 92 6.84 -3.12 -15.09
C ILE A 92 6.14 -3.49 -16.41
N LEU A 93 5.38 -2.58 -17.02
CA LEU A 93 4.70 -2.81 -18.29
C LEU A 93 5.69 -3.10 -19.44
N ALA A 94 6.84 -2.45 -19.47
CA ALA A 94 7.89 -2.74 -20.44
C ALA A 94 8.54 -4.12 -20.20
N ARG A 95 8.74 -4.51 -18.95
CA ARG A 95 9.38 -5.78 -18.56
C ARG A 95 8.46 -6.99 -18.76
N PHE A 96 7.15 -6.80 -18.59
CA PHE A 96 6.13 -7.84 -18.69
C PHE A 96 5.11 -7.46 -19.76
N PRO A 97 5.39 -7.78 -21.05
CA PRO A 97 4.58 -7.32 -22.18
C PRO A 97 3.14 -7.85 -22.18
N ASP A 98 2.90 -8.98 -21.52
CA ASP A 98 1.56 -9.58 -21.40
C ASP A 98 0.76 -9.06 -20.18
N ALA A 99 1.37 -8.20 -19.35
CA ALA A 99 0.71 -7.69 -18.16
C ALA A 99 -0.32 -6.62 -18.51
N VAL A 100 -1.49 -6.68 -17.86
CA VAL A 100 -2.62 -5.76 -18.02
C VAL A 100 -2.78 -4.96 -16.73
N LEU A 101 -2.83 -3.63 -16.84
CA LEU A 101 -3.18 -2.73 -15.76
C LEU A 101 -4.69 -2.77 -15.53
N CYS A 102 -5.10 -3.02 -14.28
CA CYS A 102 -6.49 -3.12 -13.86
C CYS A 102 -6.76 -2.12 -12.73
N GLY A 103 -7.96 -1.56 -12.66
CA GLY A 103 -8.38 -0.58 -11.64
C GLY A 103 -9.11 0.60 -12.25
N ASP A 104 -9.06 1.78 -11.60
CA ASP A 104 -9.46 3.02 -12.26
C ASP A 104 -8.30 3.49 -13.16
N VAL A 105 -8.44 3.22 -14.44
CA VAL A 105 -7.41 3.54 -15.44
C VAL A 105 -7.71 4.83 -16.20
N SER A 106 -8.65 5.66 -15.72
CA SER A 106 -9.18 6.82 -16.44
C SER A 106 -8.11 7.76 -17.00
N ASP A 107 -7.05 8.00 -16.22
CA ASP A 107 -6.02 8.99 -16.57
C ASP A 107 -4.65 8.36 -16.89
N TYR A 108 -4.48 7.04 -16.72
CA TYR A 108 -3.18 6.40 -16.95
C TYR A 108 -2.71 6.49 -18.40
N HIS A 109 -3.62 6.52 -19.39
CA HIS A 109 -3.28 6.69 -20.79
C HIS A 109 -2.60 8.05 -21.08
N LEU A 110 -2.84 9.07 -20.24
CA LEU A 110 -2.19 10.38 -20.39
C LEU A 110 -0.70 10.31 -20.02
N ALA A 111 -0.36 9.50 -19.01
CA ALA A 111 1.02 9.31 -18.56
C ALA A 111 1.72 8.17 -19.32
N PHE A 112 0.97 7.17 -19.78
CA PHE A 112 1.47 5.95 -20.41
C PHE A 112 0.72 5.62 -21.72
N PRO A 113 0.72 6.52 -22.72
CA PRO A 113 -0.10 6.35 -23.95
C PRO A 113 0.27 5.10 -24.77
N HIS A 114 1.50 4.61 -24.65
CA HIS A 114 1.97 3.40 -25.35
C HIS A 114 1.38 2.10 -24.80
N TYR A 115 0.67 2.14 -23.67
CA TYR A 115 0.13 0.98 -22.97
C TYR A 115 -1.39 1.03 -22.83
N GLU A 116 -2.08 1.94 -23.52
CA GLU A 116 -3.53 2.14 -23.43
C GLU A 116 -4.31 0.85 -23.76
N ASP A 117 -3.86 0.08 -24.72
CA ASP A 117 -4.44 -1.22 -25.13
C ASP A 117 -4.32 -2.31 -24.04
N ARG A 118 -3.49 -2.07 -23.01
CA ARG A 118 -3.29 -2.98 -21.88
C ARG A 118 -3.87 -2.41 -20.58
N MET A 119 -4.90 -1.58 -20.68
CA MET A 119 -5.60 -0.98 -19.55
C MET A 119 -7.03 -1.51 -19.47
N ARG A 120 -7.40 -2.07 -18.33
CA ARG A 120 -8.74 -2.59 -18.06
C ARG A 120 -9.39 -1.83 -16.92
N TRP A 121 -10.39 -1.02 -17.24
CA TRP A 121 -11.19 -0.34 -16.25
C TRP A 121 -11.99 -1.34 -15.41
N MET A 122 -12.05 -1.12 -14.09
CA MET A 122 -12.79 -1.95 -13.13
C MET A 122 -13.74 -1.07 -12.32
N LYS A 123 -14.85 -1.67 -11.93
CA LYS A 123 -15.83 -1.12 -10.98
C LYS A 123 -15.92 -2.02 -9.74
N GLU A 124 -16.65 -1.57 -8.73
CA GLU A 124 -16.86 -2.37 -7.50
C GLU A 124 -17.35 -3.78 -7.83
N GLY A 125 -16.70 -4.77 -7.23
CA GLY A 125 -17.01 -6.18 -7.37
C GLY A 125 -16.41 -6.86 -8.61
N ASP A 126 -15.82 -6.11 -9.55
CA ASP A 126 -15.08 -6.73 -10.65
C ASP A 126 -13.88 -7.51 -10.12
N ALA A 127 -13.62 -8.65 -10.74
CA ALA A 127 -12.59 -9.59 -10.32
C ALA A 127 -11.48 -9.78 -11.36
N ILE A 128 -10.27 -9.97 -10.86
CA ILE A 128 -9.14 -10.53 -11.58
C ILE A 128 -8.99 -11.98 -11.12
N ASP A 129 -9.29 -12.94 -11.98
CA ASP A 129 -9.10 -14.35 -11.69
C ASP A 129 -7.62 -14.74 -11.85
N LEU A 130 -7.03 -15.30 -10.80
CA LEU A 130 -5.62 -15.73 -10.78
C LEU A 130 -5.47 -17.26 -10.79
N GLY A 131 -6.60 -17.99 -10.83
CA GLY A 131 -6.62 -19.43 -10.60
C GLY A 131 -6.58 -19.77 -9.11
N GLY A 132 -7.68 -20.33 -8.58
CA GLY A 132 -7.81 -20.70 -7.17
C GLY A 132 -7.98 -19.53 -6.19
N ARG A 133 -7.85 -18.28 -6.65
CA ARG A 133 -8.13 -17.03 -5.94
C ARG A 133 -8.40 -15.89 -6.92
N SER A 134 -9.05 -14.84 -6.44
CA SER A 134 -9.31 -13.64 -7.22
C SER A 134 -8.90 -12.39 -6.45
N LEU A 135 -8.57 -11.32 -7.18
CA LEU A 135 -8.40 -9.98 -6.64
C LEU A 135 -9.61 -9.13 -7.07
N LEU A 136 -10.41 -8.67 -6.10
CA LEU A 136 -11.60 -7.86 -6.32
C LEU A 136 -11.28 -6.37 -6.21
N ALA A 137 -11.91 -5.56 -7.04
CA ALA A 137 -11.97 -4.11 -6.83
C ALA A 137 -13.04 -3.80 -5.76
N VAL A 138 -12.67 -3.07 -4.73
CA VAL A 138 -13.51 -2.70 -3.58
C VAL A 138 -13.58 -1.19 -3.47
N GLU A 139 -14.80 -0.66 -3.28
CA GLU A 139 -15.03 0.77 -3.02
C GLU A 139 -14.29 1.18 -1.73
N PRO A 140 -13.37 2.14 -1.78
CA PRO A 140 -12.58 2.55 -0.62
C PRO A 140 -13.42 3.33 0.39
N VAL A 141 -13.18 3.11 1.68
CA VAL A 141 -13.76 3.93 2.76
C VAL A 141 -12.96 5.22 2.93
N ILE A 142 -11.64 5.11 2.96
CA ILE A 142 -10.70 6.24 3.00
C ILE A 142 -10.00 6.31 1.65
N ARG A 143 -10.03 7.49 1.05
CA ARG A 143 -9.35 7.75 -0.21
C ARG A 143 -8.72 9.13 -0.20
N ASP A 144 -7.62 9.29 -0.84
CA ASP A 144 -6.96 10.57 -1.11
C ASP A 144 -7.27 11.09 -2.52
N LEU A 145 -7.41 10.19 -3.50
CA LEU A 145 -7.84 10.54 -4.85
C LEU A 145 -9.21 9.96 -5.19
N ARG A 146 -9.94 10.66 -6.09
CA ARG A 146 -11.23 10.18 -6.60
C ARG A 146 -11.10 8.82 -7.28
N THR A 147 -9.99 8.56 -7.93
CA THR A 147 -9.67 7.34 -8.70
C THR A 147 -9.16 6.19 -7.82
N THR A 148 -9.18 6.34 -6.50
CA THR A 148 -8.74 5.29 -5.58
C THR A 148 -9.67 4.08 -5.62
N TRP A 149 -9.10 2.88 -5.76
CA TRP A 149 -9.73 1.58 -5.51
C TRP A 149 -8.93 0.80 -4.50
N TRP A 150 -9.60 0.01 -3.69
CA TRP A 150 -8.96 -0.99 -2.85
C TRP A 150 -8.99 -2.35 -3.52
N GLY A 151 -7.94 -3.15 -3.32
CA GLY A 151 -7.88 -4.54 -3.75
C GLY A 151 -8.26 -5.47 -2.60
N PHE A 152 -8.99 -6.56 -2.89
CA PHE A 152 -9.26 -7.61 -1.91
C PHE A 152 -9.00 -8.99 -2.50
N GLU A 153 -8.06 -9.71 -1.91
CA GLU A 153 -7.76 -11.10 -2.27
C GLU A 153 -8.71 -12.05 -1.53
N THR A 154 -9.37 -12.92 -2.29
CA THR A 154 -10.57 -13.63 -1.82
C THR A 154 -10.30 -14.89 -1.00
N ARG A 155 -9.17 -15.58 -1.22
CA ARG A 155 -8.87 -16.87 -0.61
C ARG A 155 -8.39 -16.74 0.83
N ASP A 156 -7.36 -15.93 1.02
CA ASP A 156 -6.73 -15.71 2.32
C ASP A 156 -7.21 -14.41 2.98
N ARG A 157 -8.12 -13.68 2.30
CA ARG A 157 -8.84 -12.49 2.78
C ARG A 157 -7.90 -11.33 3.11
N VAL A 158 -7.03 -11.00 2.16
CA VAL A 158 -6.07 -9.91 2.27
C VAL A 158 -6.64 -8.65 1.63
N LEU A 159 -6.72 -7.56 2.39
CA LEU A 159 -7.13 -6.25 1.91
C LEU A 159 -5.88 -5.40 1.56
N PHE A 160 -5.91 -4.77 0.39
CA PHE A 160 -4.89 -3.81 -0.07
C PHE A 160 -5.54 -2.42 -0.14
N PRO A 161 -5.43 -1.62 0.92
CA PRO A 161 -6.17 -0.37 1.04
C PRO A 161 -5.41 0.86 0.53
N GLY A 162 -4.27 0.69 -0.15
CA GLY A 162 -3.41 1.84 -0.46
C GLY A 162 -3.03 2.59 0.82
N ASP A 163 -3.49 3.83 0.96
CA ASP A 163 -3.22 4.69 2.10
C ASP A 163 -4.25 4.60 3.23
N GLY A 164 -5.31 3.81 3.02
CA GLY A 164 -6.45 3.78 3.95
C GLY A 164 -6.16 3.29 5.38
N PHE A 165 -5.09 2.53 5.57
CA PHE A 165 -4.59 2.05 6.86
C PHE A 165 -3.09 2.32 7.00
N ALA A 166 -2.60 3.37 6.34
CA ALA A 166 -1.19 3.68 6.31
C ALA A 166 -0.67 4.29 7.61
N TYR A 167 0.58 3.99 7.91
CA TYR A 167 1.31 4.52 9.07
C TYR A 167 2.82 4.42 8.87
N SER A 168 3.57 5.13 9.69
CA SER A 168 5.04 5.10 9.72
C SER A 168 5.56 4.10 10.75
N HIS A 169 6.87 3.90 10.80
CA HIS A 169 7.54 3.10 11.83
C HIS A 169 8.91 3.70 12.16
N TYR A 170 9.66 3.10 13.10
CA TYR A 170 10.99 3.56 13.49
C TYR A 170 12.05 2.58 13.04
N HIS A 171 13.06 3.07 12.29
CA HIS A 171 14.16 2.24 11.83
C HIS A 171 15.11 1.86 12.96
N GLU A 172 15.37 2.79 13.87
CA GLU A 172 16.28 2.62 15.00
C GLU A 172 15.83 1.48 15.92
N ASP A 173 14.55 1.26 16.05
CA ASP A 173 13.96 0.17 16.82
C ASP A 173 13.94 -1.18 16.07
N GLY A 174 14.47 -1.23 14.85
CA GLY A 174 14.55 -2.46 14.06
C GLY A 174 13.22 -2.93 13.49
N HIS A 175 12.23 -2.03 13.33
CA HIS A 175 10.89 -2.38 12.85
C HIS A 175 10.82 -2.74 11.35
N CYS A 176 11.85 -2.37 10.56
CA CYS A 176 11.84 -2.63 9.12
C CYS A 176 11.75 -4.13 8.82
N GLY A 177 10.80 -4.51 7.95
CA GLY A 177 10.56 -5.90 7.54
C GLY A 177 9.75 -6.73 8.54
N LEU A 178 9.32 -6.15 9.67
CA LEU A 178 8.37 -6.77 10.60
C LEU A 178 6.92 -6.60 10.11
N VAL A 179 6.00 -7.42 10.59
CA VAL A 179 4.57 -7.12 10.55
C VAL A 179 4.19 -6.29 11.79
N ALA A 180 3.05 -5.65 11.77
CA ALA A 180 2.62 -4.72 12.82
C ALA A 180 2.71 -5.31 14.24
N GLU A 181 2.30 -6.55 14.39
CA GLU A 181 2.23 -7.25 15.67
C GLU A 181 3.61 -7.65 16.24
N GLU A 182 4.62 -7.72 15.36
CA GLU A 182 6.01 -7.97 15.77
C GLU A 182 6.72 -6.70 16.24
N ALA A 183 6.26 -5.54 15.79
CA ALA A 183 6.80 -4.23 16.14
C ALA A 183 6.25 -3.75 17.50
N VAL A 184 6.50 -4.51 18.56
CA VAL A 184 5.87 -4.35 19.89
C VAL A 184 6.14 -2.99 20.57
N THR A 185 7.19 -2.29 20.18
CA THR A 185 7.55 -0.94 20.70
C THR A 185 6.94 0.18 19.84
N LEU A 186 6.24 -0.14 18.77
CA LEU A 186 5.66 0.84 17.85
C LEU A 186 4.39 1.45 18.46
N ASP A 187 4.41 2.76 18.64
CA ASP A 187 3.23 3.53 19.03
C ASP A 187 2.35 3.76 17.80
N LEU A 188 1.49 2.76 17.50
CA LEU A 188 0.63 2.77 16.32
C LEU A 188 -0.30 3.99 16.25
N PRO A 189 -0.96 4.45 17.34
CA PRO A 189 -1.73 5.68 17.30
C PRO A 189 -0.91 6.90 16.86
N ASP A 190 0.29 7.10 17.43
CA ASP A 190 1.17 8.23 17.07
C ASP A 190 1.57 8.17 15.58
N VAL A 191 2.11 7.05 15.13
CA VAL A 191 2.61 6.93 13.75
C VAL A 191 1.51 6.92 12.70
N SER A 192 0.29 6.50 13.04
CA SER A 192 -0.89 6.61 12.17
C SER A 192 -1.37 8.05 12.08
N ALA A 193 -1.38 8.79 13.21
CA ALA A 193 -1.71 10.21 13.22
C ALA A 193 -0.71 11.03 12.39
N VAL A 194 0.59 10.74 12.53
CA VAL A 194 1.66 11.35 11.71
C VAL A 194 1.43 11.12 10.23
N PHE A 195 1.10 9.89 9.82
CA PHE A 195 0.87 9.59 8.42
C PHE A 195 -0.39 10.28 7.88
N ALA A 196 -1.48 10.28 8.64
CA ALA A 196 -2.70 10.99 8.26
C ALA A 196 -2.47 12.50 8.10
N ASP A 197 -1.65 13.12 8.96
CA ASP A 197 -1.23 14.53 8.84
C ASP A 197 -0.39 14.78 7.56
N LEU A 198 0.38 13.79 7.13
CA LEU A 198 1.23 13.89 5.94
C LEU A 198 0.50 13.69 4.62
N ALA A 199 -0.36 12.70 4.53
CA ALA A 199 -0.93 12.22 3.26
C ALA A 199 -2.46 12.36 3.17
N LEU A 200 -3.17 12.25 4.30
CA LEU A 200 -4.62 12.28 4.34
C LEU A 200 -5.13 13.56 5.04
N PHE A 201 -4.61 14.70 4.63
CA PHE A 201 -4.87 16.00 5.29
C PHE A 201 -6.36 16.32 5.45
N TRP A 202 -7.21 15.87 4.55
CA TRP A 202 -8.66 16.06 4.61
C TRP A 202 -9.31 15.45 5.86
N THR A 203 -8.67 14.45 6.50
CA THR A 203 -9.17 13.77 7.71
C THR A 203 -9.33 14.75 8.88
N LYS A 204 -8.57 15.84 8.88
CA LYS A 204 -8.68 16.93 9.88
C LYS A 204 -10.02 17.69 9.82
N PHE A 205 -10.73 17.60 8.72
CA PHE A 205 -11.98 18.33 8.47
C PHE A 205 -13.18 17.40 8.39
N ALA A 206 -13.01 16.12 8.66
CA ALA A 206 -14.04 15.09 8.58
C ALA A 206 -14.35 14.51 9.95
N ASP A 207 -15.59 14.05 10.12
CA ASP A 207 -15.96 13.23 11.27
C ASP A 207 -15.41 11.82 11.08
N MET A 208 -14.24 11.57 11.68
CA MET A 208 -13.55 10.29 11.55
C MET A 208 -14.25 9.13 12.26
N ASP A 209 -15.20 9.37 13.16
CA ASP A 209 -16.00 8.30 13.77
C ASP A 209 -16.85 7.60 12.70
N VAL A 210 -17.48 8.36 11.81
CA VAL A 210 -18.25 7.82 10.68
C VAL A 210 -17.38 6.95 9.76
N TYR A 211 -16.18 7.39 9.45
CA TYR A 211 -15.26 6.61 8.62
C TYR A 211 -14.77 5.35 9.33
N CYS A 212 -14.46 5.44 10.61
CA CYS A 212 -14.05 4.29 11.42
C CYS A 212 -15.13 3.21 11.51
N ASP A 213 -16.40 3.61 11.66
CA ASP A 213 -17.53 2.68 11.65
C ASP A 213 -17.69 1.98 10.29
N ARG A 214 -17.51 2.73 9.19
CA ARG A 214 -17.53 2.16 7.83
C ARG A 214 -16.37 1.22 7.56
N LEU A 215 -15.18 1.48 8.14
CA LEU A 215 -14.05 0.56 8.08
C LEU A 215 -14.38 -0.77 8.78
N ASP A 216 -14.98 -0.73 9.97
CA ASP A 216 -15.41 -1.95 10.67
C ASP A 216 -16.43 -2.75 9.84
N GLN A 217 -17.46 -2.07 9.31
CA GLN A 217 -18.46 -2.69 8.46
C GLN A 217 -17.85 -3.36 7.22
N LEU A 218 -16.84 -2.73 6.61
CA LEU A 218 -16.15 -3.30 5.45
C LEU A 218 -15.31 -4.53 5.84
N ILE A 219 -14.56 -4.43 6.94
CA ILE A 219 -13.75 -5.52 7.47
C ILE A 219 -14.63 -6.74 7.79
N ASP A 220 -15.74 -6.53 8.47
CA ASP A 220 -16.68 -7.59 8.82
C ASP A 220 -17.35 -8.20 7.58
N ARG A 221 -17.83 -7.36 6.67
CA ARG A 221 -18.49 -7.79 5.41
C ARG A 221 -17.56 -8.66 4.56
N LEU A 222 -16.30 -8.29 4.44
CA LEU A 222 -15.33 -9.05 3.66
C LEU A 222 -14.66 -10.16 4.49
N GLY A 223 -14.77 -10.13 5.81
CA GLY A 223 -14.09 -11.02 6.73
C GLY A 223 -12.56 -10.91 6.61
N VAL A 224 -12.05 -9.67 6.54
CA VAL A 224 -10.63 -9.39 6.34
C VAL A 224 -9.79 -10.02 7.45
N LYS A 225 -8.72 -10.71 7.06
CA LYS A 225 -7.77 -11.34 8.00
C LYS A 225 -6.42 -10.64 8.04
N THR A 226 -6.01 -10.08 6.90
CA THR A 226 -4.74 -9.38 6.76
C THR A 226 -4.97 -8.07 6.02
N ILE A 227 -4.32 -7.00 6.44
CA ILE A 227 -4.34 -5.72 5.74
C ILE A 227 -2.90 -5.42 5.31
N ALA A 228 -2.73 -5.12 4.04
CA ALA A 228 -1.47 -4.86 3.37
C ALA A 228 -1.42 -3.42 2.84
N PRO A 229 -1.16 -2.40 3.71
CA PRO A 229 -1.13 -1.00 3.31
C PRO A 229 0.13 -0.71 2.48
N THR A 230 0.06 0.26 1.59
CA THR A 230 1.23 0.70 0.80
C THR A 230 2.28 1.36 1.68
N HIS A 231 1.84 2.14 2.67
CA HIS A 231 2.72 2.74 3.66
C HIS A 231 2.44 2.12 5.04
N GLY A 232 3.45 1.49 5.62
CA GLY A 232 3.35 0.81 6.91
C GLY A 232 3.82 -0.64 6.84
N LEU A 233 3.69 -1.31 7.96
CA LEU A 233 3.94 -2.74 8.09
C LEU A 233 2.62 -3.49 7.83
N PRO A 234 2.61 -4.64 7.18
CA PRO A 234 1.40 -5.45 7.05
C PRO A 234 0.80 -5.80 8.42
N ILE A 235 -0.53 -5.77 8.51
CA ILE A 235 -1.31 -6.09 9.71
C ILE A 235 -1.83 -7.51 9.56
N THR A 236 -1.40 -8.42 10.41
CA THR A 236 -1.77 -9.85 10.38
C THR A 236 -2.74 -10.25 11.49
N ASP A 237 -2.94 -9.39 12.48
CA ASP A 237 -4.03 -9.46 13.47
C ASP A 237 -4.87 -8.18 13.41
N VAL A 238 -5.91 -8.23 12.60
CA VAL A 238 -6.84 -7.11 12.37
C VAL A 238 -7.53 -6.68 13.67
N THR A 239 -7.89 -7.64 14.53
CA THR A 239 -8.60 -7.38 15.79
C THR A 239 -7.75 -6.61 16.78
N LEU A 240 -6.45 -6.94 16.84
CA LEU A 240 -5.50 -6.29 17.75
C LEU A 240 -5.06 -4.91 17.25
N THR A 241 -4.84 -4.77 15.94
CA THR A 241 -4.09 -3.67 15.36
C THR A 241 -4.98 -2.55 14.81
N VAL A 242 -6.09 -2.87 14.15
CA VAL A 242 -6.99 -1.88 13.53
C VAL A 242 -7.54 -0.85 14.51
N PRO A 243 -7.94 -1.20 15.75
CA PRO A 243 -8.39 -0.20 16.72
C PRO A 243 -7.35 0.89 16.99
N LYS A 244 -6.06 0.53 17.04
CA LYS A 244 -4.95 1.48 17.28
C LYS A 244 -4.71 2.40 16.08
N VAL A 245 -4.80 1.86 14.86
CA VAL A 245 -4.70 2.69 13.64
C VAL A 245 -5.85 3.68 13.57
N LYS A 246 -7.08 3.25 13.88
CA LYS A 246 -8.26 4.12 13.93
C LYS A 246 -8.13 5.22 14.99
N GLU A 247 -7.56 4.90 16.16
CA GLU A 247 -7.25 5.89 17.19
C GLU A 247 -6.32 6.98 16.63
N GLY A 248 -5.27 6.59 15.91
CA GLY A 248 -4.36 7.52 15.25
C GLY A 248 -5.02 8.37 14.17
N LEU A 249 -5.89 7.78 13.33
CA LEU A 249 -6.66 8.54 12.33
C LEU A 249 -7.52 9.64 12.98
N LYS A 250 -8.15 9.35 14.12
CA LYS A 250 -8.92 10.34 14.88
C LYS A 250 -8.01 11.40 15.52
N ALA A 251 -6.86 10.98 16.07
CA ALA A 251 -5.90 11.88 16.71
C ALA A 251 -5.26 12.86 15.73
N ALA A 252 -5.17 12.54 14.45
CA ALA A 252 -4.60 13.40 13.42
C ALA A 252 -5.29 14.79 13.36
N ALA A 253 -6.59 14.85 13.62
CA ALA A 253 -7.35 16.12 13.66
C ALA A 253 -6.89 17.07 14.78
N LEU A 254 -6.26 16.54 15.83
CA LEU A 254 -5.78 17.29 16.98
C LEU A 254 -4.33 17.77 16.81
N LEU A 255 -3.62 17.29 15.79
CA LEU A 255 -2.27 17.72 15.51
C LEU A 255 -2.26 19.17 15.04
N PRO A 256 -1.36 20.04 15.55
CA PRO A 256 -1.23 21.40 15.07
C PRO A 256 -0.93 21.38 13.56
N GLU A 257 -1.41 22.39 12.83
CA GLU A 257 -1.09 22.48 11.39
C GLU A 257 0.41 22.45 11.17
N SER A 258 0.88 21.46 10.41
CA SER A 258 2.27 21.44 9.96
C SER A 258 2.42 22.54 8.91
N GLY A 259 3.27 23.52 9.18
CA GLY A 259 3.59 24.53 8.19
C GLY A 259 4.09 23.84 6.92
N THR A 260 3.46 24.15 5.80
CA THR A 260 3.76 23.59 4.46
C THR A 260 5.22 23.77 4.03
N ASN A 261 5.98 24.61 4.73
CA ASN A 261 7.38 24.92 4.42
C ASN A 261 8.39 23.92 5.00
N GLU A 262 8.06 23.12 6.01
CA GLU A 262 9.03 22.14 6.56
C GLU A 262 9.38 21.04 5.55
N LYS A 263 8.46 20.66 4.67
CA LYS A 263 8.72 19.66 3.62
C LYS A 263 9.70 20.15 2.55
N LEU A 264 9.70 21.44 2.24
CA LEU A 264 10.52 22.04 1.17
C LEU A 264 11.95 22.41 1.62
N VAL A 265 12.14 22.76 2.88
CA VAL A 265 13.45 23.21 3.40
C VAL A 265 14.44 22.04 3.53
N LEU A 266 13.98 20.80 3.64
CA LEU A 266 14.83 19.65 3.95
C LEU A 266 15.45 18.96 2.73
N ALA A 267 14.93 19.21 1.52
CA ALA A 267 15.54 18.71 0.29
C ALA A 267 16.84 19.49 -0.09
N ALA A 268 17.03 20.69 0.47
CA ALA A 268 18.16 21.56 0.17
C ALA A 268 19.35 21.45 1.15
N ALA A 269 19.21 20.72 2.26
CA ALA A 269 20.15 20.74 3.38
C ALA A 269 20.94 19.45 3.61
N ALA A 270 21.06 18.54 2.62
CA ALA A 270 21.99 17.43 2.71
C ALA A 270 23.37 17.90 2.26
N PRO A 271 24.38 18.03 3.15
CA PRO A 271 25.75 18.23 2.68
C PRO A 271 26.25 16.94 2.03
N ALA A 272 27.08 17.13 1.00
CA ALA A 272 27.78 16.10 0.24
C ALA A 272 28.65 15.18 1.11
#